data_8caa281e9f4a6efbd650f16e3fd8c628
#
_entry.id   8caa281e9f4a6efbd650f16e3fd8c628
#
_cell.length_a   1.000
_cell.length_b   1.000
_cell.length_c   1.000
_cell.angle_alpha   90.00
_cell.angle_beta   90.00
_cell.angle_gamma   90.00
#
_symmetry.space_group_name_H-M   'P 1'
#
loop_
_entity.id
_entity.type
_entity.pdbx_description
1 polymer ?
#
loop_
_entity_poly.entity_id
_entity_poly.type
_entity_poly.pdbx_seq_one_letter_code
_entity_poly.pdbx_strand_id
1 'polypeptide(L)'
;MKKLLKIATSLTLIGGIFVSGNIVSANTDGIQQSPPPPDIMLEFDDLANDHWAYNEIMNLVYHRIMYGYGNGKFGVEDNITREQAAAVLHRALNLKRSPFEENPYGDISGKSTMFPYEILHLTSLGIFKGDENGNFRPKGTLTRAELAQILTKAYTLKAKHPHTFTDILENYWARDAISALQSNKVVVGTGDGKFEPEMLVTRGQFAKFLQQAIYNSPGKWE
;
A
#
# COMPACT_ATOMS: atom_id res chain seq x y z
N MET A 1 -4.05 53.45 -30.16
CA MET A 1 -4.83 53.73 -28.94
C MET A 1 -5.62 52.44 -28.61
N LYS A 2 -5.11 51.63 -27.74
CA LYS A 2 -5.76 50.35 -27.32
C LYS A 2 -6.36 50.55 -25.93
N LYS A 3 -7.70 50.43 -25.83
CA LYS A 3 -8.44 50.54 -24.56
C LYS A 3 -8.27 49.24 -23.74
N LEU A 4 -7.75 49.35 -22.53
CA LEU A 4 -7.75 48.29 -21.54
C LEU A 4 -9.14 48.19 -20.89
N LEU A 5 -9.77 47.04 -21.00
CA LEU A 5 -11.00 46.69 -20.27
C LEU A 5 -10.65 46.11 -18.93
N LYS A 6 -11.00 46.83 -17.86
CA LYS A 6 -10.87 46.33 -16.47
C LYS A 6 -12.12 45.50 -16.14
N ILE A 7 -11.95 44.21 -15.88
CA ILE A 7 -12.99 43.34 -15.31
C ILE A 7 -12.83 43.38 -13.80
N ALA A 8 -13.80 43.94 -13.10
CA ALA A 8 -13.90 43.88 -11.66
C ALA A 8 -14.64 42.61 -11.30
N THR A 9 -13.97 41.67 -10.67
CA THR A 9 -14.59 40.50 -10.04
C THR A 9 -14.98 40.83 -8.61
N SER A 10 -16.28 40.83 -8.36
CA SER A 10 -16.91 40.96 -7.07
C SER A 10 -16.63 39.68 -6.22
N LEU A 11 -15.96 39.84 -5.07
CA LEU A 11 -15.68 38.79 -4.13
C LEU A 11 -16.85 38.70 -3.14
N THR A 12 -17.71 37.71 -3.28
CA THR A 12 -18.77 37.42 -2.29
C THR A 12 -18.17 36.56 -1.18
N LEU A 13 -18.05 37.15 0.02
CA LEU A 13 -17.68 36.40 1.25
C LEU A 13 -18.87 35.54 1.68
N ILE A 14 -18.72 34.22 1.59
CA ILE A 14 -19.58 33.29 2.31
C ILE A 14 -18.80 32.83 3.54
N GLY A 15 -19.36 33.10 4.72
CA GLY A 15 -18.78 32.75 6.00
C GLY A 15 -18.66 31.23 6.17
N GLY A 16 -17.45 30.74 6.23
CA GLY A 16 -17.12 29.35 6.57
C GLY A 16 -16.70 29.28 8.03
N ILE A 17 -17.27 28.33 8.73
CA ILE A 17 -16.97 27.96 10.10
C ILE A 17 -15.51 27.48 10.16
N PHE A 18 -14.66 28.20 10.89
CA PHE A 18 -13.29 27.77 11.17
C PHE A 18 -13.33 26.64 12.23
N VAL A 19 -13.08 25.41 11.80
CA VAL A 19 -12.62 24.35 12.70
C VAL A 19 -11.10 24.47 12.75
N SER A 20 -10.57 24.93 13.88
CA SER A 20 -9.13 25.01 14.12
C SER A 20 -8.58 23.60 14.41
N GLY A 21 -8.17 22.89 13.38
CA GLY A 21 -7.30 21.73 13.49
C GLY A 21 -5.86 22.17 13.24
N ASN A 22 -4.96 21.89 14.17
CA ASN A 22 -3.52 22.15 14.03
C ASN A 22 -2.97 21.34 12.84
N ILE A 23 -2.67 22.03 11.75
CA ILE A 23 -1.97 21.43 10.62
C ILE A 23 -0.49 21.37 10.98
N VAL A 24 0.00 20.19 11.33
CA VAL A 24 1.44 19.93 11.38
C VAL A 24 1.94 19.89 9.94
N SER A 25 2.66 20.94 9.54
CA SER A 25 3.31 21.04 8.24
C SER A 25 4.45 20.03 8.17
N ALA A 26 4.24 18.90 7.48
CA ALA A 26 5.33 18.08 7.03
C ALA A 26 5.79 18.60 5.66
N ASN A 27 7.03 19.11 5.59
CA ASN A 27 7.68 19.46 4.34
C ASN A 27 7.80 18.21 3.44
N THR A 28 6.98 18.13 2.42
CA THR A 28 7.14 17.20 1.31
C THR A 28 7.17 18.03 0.03
N ASP A 29 8.37 18.39 -0.41
CA ASP A 29 8.59 18.98 -1.71
C ASP A 29 8.14 17.99 -2.80
N GLY A 30 7.10 18.32 -3.53
CA GLY A 30 6.83 17.74 -4.84
C GLY A 30 5.47 17.11 -5.12
N ILE A 31 4.55 17.00 -4.16
CA ILE A 31 3.19 16.51 -4.48
C ILE A 31 2.20 17.63 -4.20
N GLN A 32 1.63 18.22 -5.26
CA GLN A 32 0.47 19.10 -5.12
C GLN A 32 -0.72 18.29 -4.58
N GLN A 33 -1.00 18.45 -3.29
CA GLN A 33 -2.12 17.79 -2.63
C GLN A 33 -3.42 18.50 -3.04
N SER A 34 -4.17 17.90 -3.94
CA SER A 34 -5.59 18.25 -4.09
C SER A 34 -6.34 17.78 -2.82
N PRO A 35 -7.32 18.55 -2.31
CA PRO A 35 -8.08 18.13 -1.13
C PRO A 35 -8.77 16.78 -1.36
N PRO A 36 -8.91 15.95 -0.33
CA PRO A 36 -9.58 14.67 -0.45
C PRO A 36 -11.02 14.86 -0.90
N PRO A 37 -11.56 13.94 -1.66
CA PRO A 37 -12.98 13.95 -1.98
C PRO A 37 -13.80 13.81 -0.69
N PRO A 38 -15.01 14.40 -0.62
CA PRO A 38 -15.80 14.53 0.60
C PRO A 38 -16.32 13.21 1.22
N ASP A 39 -16.11 12.10 0.56
CA ASP A 39 -16.54 10.75 0.98
C ASP A 39 -15.41 9.90 1.60
N ILE A 40 -14.21 10.46 1.80
CA ILE A 40 -13.12 9.75 2.47
C ILE A 40 -13.19 9.99 3.96
N MET A 41 -13.35 8.90 4.72
CA MET A 41 -13.16 8.93 6.17
C MET A 41 -11.67 9.14 6.48
N LEU A 42 -11.36 10.25 7.14
CA LEU A 42 -9.99 10.64 7.50
C LEU A 42 -9.67 10.37 8.98
N GLU A 43 -10.60 9.78 9.73
CA GLU A 43 -10.42 9.43 11.14
C GLU A 43 -10.85 7.99 11.36
N PHE A 44 -10.08 7.26 12.16
CA PHE A 44 -10.38 5.89 12.53
C PHE A 44 -10.25 5.75 14.04
N ASP A 45 -11.24 5.13 14.68
CA ASP A 45 -11.31 4.96 16.14
C ASP A 45 -10.14 4.10 16.69
N ASP A 46 -9.56 3.25 15.85
CA ASP A 46 -8.47 2.33 16.21
C ASP A 46 -7.09 2.77 15.68
N LEU A 47 -6.96 4.03 15.23
CA LEU A 47 -5.70 4.59 14.73
C LEU A 47 -5.42 5.93 15.41
N ALA A 48 -4.67 5.90 16.49
CA ALA A 48 -4.24 7.11 17.17
C ALA A 48 -3.28 7.96 16.32
N ASN A 49 -3.33 9.29 16.45
CA ASN A 49 -2.52 10.21 15.65
C ASN A 49 -1.01 10.08 15.89
N ASP A 50 -0.61 9.52 17.03
CA ASP A 50 0.78 9.22 17.40
C ASP A 50 1.20 7.78 17.06
N HIS A 51 0.31 7.00 16.45
CA HIS A 51 0.62 5.64 16.03
C HIS A 51 1.74 5.63 14.98
N TRP A 52 2.72 4.73 15.14
CA TRP A 52 3.94 4.64 14.32
C TRP A 52 3.68 4.49 12.80
N ALA A 53 2.52 4.01 12.37
CA ALA A 53 2.12 3.88 10.97
C ALA A 53 1.06 4.91 10.54
N TYR A 54 0.73 5.89 11.40
CA TYR A 54 -0.36 6.83 11.14
C TYR A 54 -0.19 7.56 9.80
N ASN A 55 0.98 8.15 9.58
CA ASN A 55 1.25 8.94 8.39
C ASN A 55 1.16 8.10 7.10
N GLU A 56 1.72 6.89 7.13
CA GLU A 56 1.68 5.97 5.99
C GLU A 56 0.26 5.51 5.68
N ILE A 57 -0.51 5.17 6.71
CA ILE A 57 -1.92 4.77 6.56
C ILE A 57 -2.73 5.94 5.99
N MET A 58 -2.65 7.11 6.60
CA MET A 58 -3.43 8.27 6.18
C MET A 58 -3.07 8.73 4.76
N ASN A 59 -1.80 8.63 4.38
CA ASN A 59 -1.37 8.90 3.00
C ASN A 59 -2.02 7.92 2.01
N LEU A 60 -1.98 6.61 2.30
CA LEU A 60 -2.59 5.61 1.44
C LEU A 60 -4.13 5.71 1.39
N VAL A 61 -4.77 6.13 2.48
CA VAL A 61 -6.21 6.39 2.53
C VAL A 61 -6.56 7.63 1.70
N TYR A 62 -5.81 8.70 1.87
CA TYR A 62 -5.98 9.94 1.10
C TYR A 62 -5.91 9.68 -0.42
N HIS A 63 -4.95 8.86 -0.84
CA HIS A 63 -4.78 8.47 -2.25
C HIS A 63 -5.72 7.33 -2.70
N ARG A 64 -6.69 6.92 -1.86
CA ARG A 64 -7.65 5.84 -2.16
C ARG A 64 -7.00 4.49 -2.47
N ILE A 65 -5.80 4.27 -1.97
CA ILE A 65 -5.07 3.00 -2.11
C ILE A 65 -5.53 2.00 -1.06
N MET A 66 -5.65 2.45 0.21
CA MET A 66 -6.19 1.66 1.31
C MET A 66 -7.50 2.26 1.83
N TYR A 67 -8.32 1.40 2.44
CA TYR A 67 -9.59 1.78 3.07
C TYR A 67 -9.71 1.08 4.43
N GLY A 68 -10.47 1.69 5.34
CA GLY A 68 -10.96 1.04 6.54
C GLY A 68 -12.12 0.07 6.24
N TYR A 69 -12.71 -0.47 7.29
CA TYR A 69 -13.80 -1.44 7.20
C TYR A 69 -15.20 -0.82 7.02
N GLY A 70 -15.29 0.51 6.97
CA GLY A 70 -16.56 1.22 6.79
C GLY A 70 -17.37 1.43 8.09
N ASN A 71 -16.83 0.99 9.25
CA ASN A 71 -17.47 1.10 10.57
C ASN A 71 -16.68 1.97 11.55
N GLY A 72 -15.93 2.95 11.05
CA GLY A 72 -15.06 3.79 11.86
C GLY A 72 -13.68 3.18 12.16
N LYS A 73 -13.39 1.96 11.72
CA LYS A 73 -12.13 1.26 12.00
C LYS A 73 -11.30 1.05 10.75
N PHE A 74 -9.99 1.19 10.93
CA PHE A 74 -8.99 0.80 9.93
C PHE A 74 -8.59 -0.66 10.06
N GLY A 75 -8.55 -1.22 11.27
CA GLY A 75 -8.02 -2.55 11.57
C GLY A 75 -6.50 -2.56 11.57
N VAL A 76 -5.86 -1.58 12.24
CA VAL A 76 -4.41 -1.36 12.15
C VAL A 76 -3.58 -2.57 12.59
N GLU A 77 -4.04 -3.29 13.62
CA GLU A 77 -3.36 -4.48 14.17
C GLU A 77 -3.89 -5.79 13.57
N ASP A 78 -4.92 -5.75 12.71
CA ASP A 78 -5.42 -6.97 12.06
C ASP A 78 -4.43 -7.47 11.02
N ASN A 79 -4.23 -8.78 10.95
CA ASN A 79 -3.42 -9.38 9.90
C ASN A 79 -4.06 -9.18 8.53
N ILE A 80 -3.28 -8.66 7.57
CA ILE A 80 -3.79 -8.46 6.22
C ILE A 80 -4.00 -9.80 5.51
N THR A 81 -5.15 -9.96 4.85
CA THR A 81 -5.40 -11.14 4.02
C THR A 81 -4.79 -10.99 2.63
N ARG A 82 -4.55 -12.11 1.96
CA ARG A 82 -3.98 -12.15 0.60
C ARG A 82 -4.88 -11.43 -0.41
N GLU A 83 -6.20 -11.55 -0.29
CA GLU A 83 -7.14 -10.82 -1.15
C GLU A 83 -7.13 -9.31 -0.89
N GLN A 84 -7.01 -8.89 0.38
CA GLN A 84 -6.89 -7.46 0.72
C GLN A 84 -5.59 -6.88 0.17
N ALA A 85 -4.48 -7.59 0.33
CA ALA A 85 -3.19 -7.17 -0.22
C ALA A 85 -3.23 -7.07 -1.76
N ALA A 86 -3.89 -8.01 -2.44
CA ALA A 86 -4.08 -7.95 -3.89
C ALA A 86 -4.90 -6.71 -4.30
N ALA A 87 -6.01 -6.45 -3.64
CA ALA A 87 -6.85 -5.28 -3.92
C ALA A 87 -6.10 -3.96 -3.70
N VAL A 88 -5.32 -3.85 -2.61
CA VAL A 88 -4.52 -2.66 -2.32
C VAL A 88 -3.41 -2.48 -3.35
N LEU A 89 -2.66 -3.53 -3.67
CA LEU A 89 -1.57 -3.46 -4.65
C LEU A 89 -2.07 -3.13 -6.06
N HIS A 90 -3.21 -3.67 -6.46
CA HIS A 90 -3.81 -3.35 -7.75
C HIS A 90 -4.11 -1.84 -7.89
N ARG A 91 -4.63 -1.22 -6.81
CA ARG A 91 -4.83 0.24 -6.76
C ARG A 91 -3.51 1.01 -6.69
N ALA A 92 -2.58 0.56 -5.85
CA ALA A 92 -1.27 1.22 -5.70
C ALA A 92 -0.45 1.23 -6.99
N LEU A 93 -0.57 0.21 -7.82
CA LEU A 93 0.10 0.12 -9.12
C LEU A 93 -0.69 0.84 -10.22
N ASN A 94 -1.84 1.43 -9.90
CA ASN A 94 -2.74 2.11 -10.85
C ASN A 94 -3.01 1.27 -12.12
N LEU A 95 -3.24 -0.03 -11.93
CA LEU A 95 -3.42 -0.95 -13.04
C LEU A 95 -4.76 -0.71 -13.73
N LYS A 96 -4.71 -0.46 -15.03
CA LYS A 96 -5.91 -0.37 -15.87
C LYS A 96 -6.51 -1.75 -16.06
N ARG A 97 -7.84 -1.82 -16.20
CA ARG A 97 -8.49 -3.08 -16.55
C ARG A 97 -7.97 -3.60 -17.89
N SER A 98 -7.45 -4.82 -17.87
CA SER A 98 -7.05 -5.56 -19.05
C SER A 98 -7.62 -6.98 -18.99
N PRO A 99 -7.86 -7.63 -20.13
CA PRO A 99 -8.21 -9.04 -20.15
C PRO A 99 -7.08 -9.87 -19.53
N PHE A 100 -7.45 -10.92 -18.80
CA PHE A 100 -6.54 -12.01 -18.43
C PHE A 100 -7.23 -13.31 -18.85
N GLU A 101 -6.45 -14.30 -19.27
CA GLU A 101 -7.00 -15.41 -20.05
C GLU A 101 -7.49 -16.55 -19.18
N GLU A 102 -6.94 -16.77 -17.98
CA GLU A 102 -7.23 -17.95 -17.19
C GLU A 102 -7.30 -17.67 -15.68
N ASN A 103 -8.12 -18.45 -15.00
CA ASN A 103 -8.10 -18.59 -13.56
C ASN A 103 -7.37 -19.89 -13.20
N PRO A 104 -6.11 -19.84 -12.75
CA PRO A 104 -5.35 -21.03 -12.39
C PRO A 104 -5.70 -21.61 -11.02
N TYR A 105 -6.64 -20.99 -10.29
CA TYR A 105 -6.93 -21.34 -8.89
C TYR A 105 -8.30 -22.00 -8.74
N GLY A 106 -8.33 -23.11 -8.02
CA GLY A 106 -9.58 -23.81 -7.70
C GLY A 106 -10.48 -23.08 -6.70
N ASP A 107 -9.91 -22.17 -5.91
CA ASP A 107 -10.59 -21.47 -4.80
C ASP A 107 -10.96 -20.01 -5.12
N ILE A 108 -10.73 -19.52 -6.33
CA ILE A 108 -11.09 -18.16 -6.74
C ILE A 108 -12.37 -18.14 -7.56
N SER A 109 -13.38 -17.47 -7.03
CA SER A 109 -14.67 -17.19 -7.69
C SER A 109 -15.28 -15.91 -7.12
N GLY A 110 -16.31 -15.38 -7.76
CA GLY A 110 -17.07 -14.24 -7.24
C GLY A 110 -17.84 -14.54 -5.93
N LYS A 111 -17.88 -15.82 -5.49
CA LYS A 111 -18.47 -16.21 -4.20
C LYS A 111 -17.41 -16.36 -3.10
N SER A 112 -16.16 -16.65 -3.44
CA SER A 112 -15.09 -16.90 -2.47
C SER A 112 -14.31 -15.65 -2.08
N THR A 113 -14.31 -14.63 -2.92
CA THR A 113 -13.59 -13.37 -2.72
C THR A 113 -14.32 -12.18 -3.33
N MET A 114 -14.15 -11.00 -2.74
CA MET A 114 -14.64 -9.73 -3.29
C MET A 114 -13.71 -9.20 -4.42
N PHE A 115 -12.51 -9.74 -4.58
CA PHE A 115 -11.47 -9.22 -5.44
C PHE A 115 -10.93 -10.25 -6.45
N PRO A 116 -11.81 -11.04 -7.12
CA PRO A 116 -11.33 -12.06 -8.06
C PRO A 116 -10.53 -11.46 -9.21
N TYR A 117 -10.96 -10.29 -9.70
CA TYR A 117 -10.27 -9.61 -10.80
C TYR A 117 -8.85 -9.18 -10.42
N GLU A 118 -8.69 -8.51 -9.28
CA GLU A 118 -7.40 -8.01 -8.80
C GLU A 118 -6.42 -9.15 -8.55
N ILE A 119 -6.90 -10.25 -7.98
CA ILE A 119 -6.11 -11.47 -7.75
C ILE A 119 -5.60 -12.04 -9.07
N LEU A 120 -6.50 -12.28 -10.02
CA LEU A 120 -6.15 -12.91 -11.30
C LEU A 120 -5.26 -12.01 -12.15
N HIS A 121 -5.53 -10.69 -12.16
CA HIS A 121 -4.69 -9.73 -12.88
C HIS A 121 -3.27 -9.68 -12.30
N LEU A 122 -3.10 -9.59 -10.98
CA LEU A 122 -1.78 -9.60 -10.35
C LEU A 122 -1.06 -10.95 -10.49
N THR A 123 -1.82 -12.05 -10.61
CA THR A 123 -1.29 -13.38 -10.94
C THR A 123 -0.75 -13.43 -12.35
N SER A 124 -1.48 -12.92 -13.34
CA SER A 124 -1.03 -12.86 -14.74
C SER A 124 0.24 -12.01 -14.91
N LEU A 125 0.43 -11.00 -14.07
CA LEU A 125 1.65 -10.20 -14.00
C LEU A 125 2.79 -10.87 -13.20
N GLY A 126 2.57 -12.09 -12.66
CA GLY A 126 3.56 -12.83 -11.88
C GLY A 126 3.84 -12.25 -10.50
N ILE A 127 3.04 -11.25 -10.03
CA ILE A 127 3.20 -10.59 -8.72
C ILE A 127 2.75 -11.52 -7.60
N PHE A 128 1.59 -12.17 -7.76
CA PHE A 128 1.10 -13.20 -6.86
C PHE A 128 1.27 -14.59 -7.46
N LYS A 129 1.36 -15.57 -6.56
CA LYS A 129 1.30 -16.99 -6.88
C LYS A 129 0.40 -17.69 -5.88
N GLY A 130 -0.23 -18.79 -6.30
CA GLY A 130 -0.90 -19.72 -5.41
C GLY A 130 0.06 -20.68 -4.73
N ASP A 131 -0.52 -21.61 -3.97
CA ASP A 131 0.21 -22.71 -3.36
C ASP A 131 0.38 -23.91 -4.34
N GLU A 132 1.08 -24.93 -3.88
CA GLU A 132 1.35 -26.16 -4.64
C GLU A 132 0.10 -26.97 -4.97
N ASN A 133 -1.01 -26.74 -4.26
CA ASN A 133 -2.29 -27.40 -4.51
C ASN A 133 -3.16 -26.64 -5.51
N GLY A 134 -2.66 -25.58 -6.15
CA GLY A 134 -3.41 -24.76 -7.10
C GLY A 134 -4.45 -23.85 -6.44
N ASN A 135 -4.26 -23.46 -5.17
CA ASN A 135 -5.14 -22.54 -4.47
C ASN A 135 -4.46 -21.19 -4.24
N PHE A 136 -5.22 -20.11 -4.32
CA PHE A 136 -4.75 -18.77 -3.98
C PHE A 136 -4.81 -18.50 -2.47
N ARG A 137 -5.77 -19.09 -1.77
CA ARG A 137 -6.10 -18.86 -0.36
C ARG A 137 -6.44 -17.40 -0.05
N PRO A 138 -7.54 -16.85 -0.61
CA PRO A 138 -7.85 -15.41 -0.55
C PRO A 138 -7.99 -14.88 0.89
N LYS A 139 -8.51 -15.70 1.81
CA LYS A 139 -8.68 -15.37 3.24
C LYS A 139 -7.45 -15.68 4.10
N GLY A 140 -6.44 -16.35 3.54
CA GLY A 140 -5.17 -16.57 4.23
C GLY A 140 -4.43 -15.25 4.46
N THR A 141 -3.67 -15.18 5.53
CA THR A 141 -2.82 -14.03 5.88
C THR A 141 -1.46 -14.14 5.22
N LEU A 142 -0.73 -13.03 5.15
CA LEU A 142 0.61 -12.98 4.57
C LEU A 142 1.68 -13.01 5.67
N THR A 143 2.76 -13.76 5.43
CA THR A 143 3.99 -13.61 6.19
C THR A 143 4.83 -12.45 5.66
N ARG A 144 5.80 -11.99 6.43
CA ARG A 144 6.74 -10.95 6.01
C ARG A 144 7.60 -11.39 4.82
N ALA A 145 7.97 -12.67 4.76
CA ALA A 145 8.68 -13.22 3.62
C ALA A 145 7.83 -13.25 2.34
N GLU A 146 6.57 -13.64 2.45
CA GLU A 146 5.63 -13.59 1.32
C GLU A 146 5.43 -12.15 0.82
N LEU A 147 5.25 -11.19 1.75
CA LEU A 147 5.14 -9.77 1.40
C LEU A 147 6.43 -9.26 0.72
N ALA A 148 7.61 -9.69 1.17
CA ALA A 148 8.87 -9.31 0.54
C ALA A 148 8.91 -9.75 -0.94
N GLN A 149 8.52 -10.97 -1.25
CA GLN A 149 8.43 -11.46 -2.63
C GLN A 149 7.43 -10.65 -3.47
N ILE A 150 6.26 -10.38 -2.90
CA ILE A 150 5.19 -9.64 -3.59
C ILE A 150 5.66 -8.23 -3.93
N LEU A 151 6.19 -7.47 -2.95
CA LEU A 151 6.64 -6.09 -3.16
C LEU A 151 7.84 -6.02 -4.12
N THR A 152 8.78 -6.96 -4.01
CA THR A 152 9.92 -7.04 -4.92
C THR A 152 9.48 -7.20 -6.37
N LYS A 153 8.48 -8.04 -6.63
CA LYS A 153 7.92 -8.21 -7.98
C LYS A 153 7.08 -7.01 -8.42
N ALA A 154 6.19 -6.53 -7.54
CA ALA A 154 5.29 -5.42 -7.83
C ALA A 154 6.04 -4.15 -8.24
N TYR A 155 7.16 -3.88 -7.57
CA TYR A 155 7.95 -2.67 -7.79
C TYR A 155 9.29 -2.94 -8.51
N THR A 156 9.50 -4.16 -8.99
CA THR A 156 10.70 -4.55 -9.75
C THR A 156 12.00 -4.19 -8.98
N LEU A 157 11.95 -4.36 -7.64
CA LEU A 157 13.09 -4.04 -6.80
C LEU A 157 14.22 -5.05 -7.02
N LYS A 158 15.45 -4.54 -7.08
CA LYS A 158 16.65 -5.37 -7.18
C LYS A 158 17.51 -5.16 -5.95
N ALA A 159 18.08 -6.25 -5.44
CA ALA A 159 19.05 -6.16 -4.36
C ALA A 159 20.31 -5.41 -4.84
N LYS A 160 20.70 -4.38 -4.12
CA LYS A 160 21.94 -3.60 -4.35
C LYS A 160 23.11 -4.17 -3.56
N HIS A 161 22.80 -4.87 -2.48
CA HIS A 161 23.72 -5.59 -1.61
C HIS A 161 22.95 -6.66 -0.84
N PRO A 162 23.63 -7.68 -0.28
CA PRO A 162 23.00 -8.68 0.58
C PRO A 162 22.35 -8.02 1.81
N HIS A 163 21.33 -8.68 2.38
CA HIS A 163 20.75 -8.27 3.65
C HIS A 163 21.73 -8.48 4.82
N THR A 164 21.43 -7.83 5.95
CA THR A 164 22.22 -7.92 7.18
C THR A 164 21.49 -8.66 8.31
N PHE A 165 20.33 -9.24 8.03
CA PHE A 165 19.51 -9.93 9.02
C PHE A 165 20.13 -11.28 9.43
N THR A 166 20.14 -11.55 10.74
CA THR A 166 20.78 -12.72 11.33
C THR A 166 19.92 -13.98 11.30
N ASP A 167 18.62 -13.85 11.11
CA ASP A 167 17.62 -14.91 11.08
C ASP A 167 17.24 -15.39 9.66
N ILE A 168 17.94 -14.94 8.65
CA ILE A 168 17.72 -15.37 7.25
C ILE A 168 18.90 -16.23 6.81
N LEU A 169 18.62 -17.51 6.62
CA LEU A 169 19.63 -18.47 6.15
C LEU A 169 20.00 -18.22 4.69
N GLU A 170 21.19 -18.68 4.30
CA GLU A 170 21.73 -18.47 2.98
C GLU A 170 20.88 -19.10 1.86
N ASN A 171 20.26 -20.23 2.15
CA ASN A 171 19.36 -20.95 1.25
C ASN A 171 17.88 -20.62 1.46
N TYR A 172 17.54 -19.58 2.24
CA TYR A 172 16.15 -19.24 2.49
C TYR A 172 15.48 -18.73 1.19
N TRP A 173 14.30 -19.25 0.89
CA TRP A 173 13.59 -19.03 -0.38
C TRP A 173 13.31 -17.56 -0.73
N ALA A 174 13.12 -16.71 0.27
CA ALA A 174 12.84 -15.28 0.09
C ALA A 174 14.08 -14.38 0.28
N ARG A 175 15.29 -14.95 0.46
CA ARG A 175 16.52 -14.23 0.77
C ARG A 175 16.78 -13.04 -0.17
N ASP A 176 16.66 -13.26 -1.47
CA ASP A 176 16.93 -12.23 -2.47
C ASP A 176 15.90 -11.10 -2.42
N ALA A 177 14.61 -11.43 -2.20
CA ALA A 177 13.57 -10.43 -2.01
C ALA A 177 13.77 -9.62 -0.74
N ILE A 178 14.16 -10.26 0.36
CA ILE A 178 14.49 -9.59 1.63
C ILE A 178 15.69 -8.64 1.43
N SER A 179 16.73 -9.09 0.72
CA SER A 179 17.88 -8.25 0.36
C SER A 179 17.45 -7.06 -0.51
N ALA A 180 16.55 -7.28 -1.47
CA ALA A 180 15.99 -6.22 -2.30
C ALA A 180 15.23 -5.18 -1.46
N LEU A 181 14.38 -5.62 -0.51
CA LEU A 181 13.65 -4.71 0.36
C LEU A 181 14.58 -3.88 1.24
N GLN A 182 15.54 -4.52 1.92
CA GLN A 182 16.46 -3.80 2.81
C GLN A 182 17.34 -2.83 2.04
N SER A 183 17.95 -3.28 0.94
CA SER A 183 18.86 -2.44 0.15
C SER A 183 18.18 -1.26 -0.55
N ASN A 184 16.86 -1.33 -0.75
CA ASN A 184 16.04 -0.23 -1.24
C ASN A 184 15.31 0.54 -0.12
N LYS A 185 15.68 0.35 1.14
CA LYS A 185 15.12 1.07 2.31
C LYS A 185 13.61 0.85 2.52
N VAL A 186 13.07 -0.25 2.03
CA VAL A 186 11.66 -0.61 2.23
C VAL A 186 11.44 -1.21 3.62
N VAL A 187 12.46 -1.89 4.16
CA VAL A 187 12.40 -2.54 5.47
C VAL A 187 13.66 -2.30 6.27
N VAL A 188 13.51 -2.18 7.59
CA VAL A 188 14.62 -2.03 8.56
C VAL A 188 14.73 -3.20 9.55
N GLY A 189 13.79 -4.15 9.51
CA GLY A 189 13.71 -5.25 10.48
C GLY A 189 12.81 -4.95 11.68
N THR A 190 12.75 -5.90 12.61
CA THR A 190 11.91 -5.83 13.82
C THR A 190 12.68 -5.42 15.07
N GLY A 191 14.00 -5.36 14.98
CA GLY A 191 14.94 -5.14 16.09
C GLY A 191 15.96 -6.27 16.16
N ASP A 192 17.00 -6.11 16.98
CA ASP A 192 18.05 -7.11 17.22
C ASP A 192 18.68 -7.72 15.96
N GLY A 193 18.63 -7.00 14.83
CA GLY A 193 19.15 -7.48 13.56
C GLY A 193 18.32 -8.57 12.88
N LYS A 194 17.04 -8.71 13.24
CA LYS A 194 16.13 -9.74 12.69
C LYS A 194 15.15 -9.17 11.67
N PHE A 195 14.76 -10.04 10.74
CA PHE A 195 13.68 -9.79 9.78
C PHE A 195 12.36 -10.43 10.21
N GLU A 196 12.40 -11.56 10.89
CA GLU A 196 11.26 -12.39 11.31
C GLU A 196 10.38 -12.82 10.12
N PRO A 197 10.90 -13.65 9.21
CA PRO A 197 10.28 -13.95 7.92
C PRO A 197 8.90 -14.60 8.03
N GLU A 198 8.65 -15.40 9.08
CA GLU A 198 7.39 -16.12 9.27
C GLU A 198 6.35 -15.32 10.07
N MET A 199 6.72 -14.14 10.60
CA MET A 199 5.77 -13.29 11.30
C MET A 199 4.68 -12.82 10.35
N LEU A 200 3.41 -12.88 10.78
CA LEU A 200 2.28 -12.38 10.02
C LEU A 200 2.29 -10.85 9.96
N VAL A 201 1.90 -10.32 8.83
CA VAL A 201 1.93 -8.88 8.56
C VAL A 201 0.59 -8.26 8.95
N THR A 202 0.63 -7.26 9.86
CA THR A 202 -0.56 -6.46 10.14
C THR A 202 -0.85 -5.47 9.01
N ARG A 203 -2.07 -4.94 8.96
CA ARG A 203 -2.47 -3.92 7.97
C ARG A 203 -1.67 -2.62 8.15
N GLY A 204 -1.30 -2.27 9.39
CA GLY A 204 -0.40 -1.15 9.67
C GLY A 204 1.01 -1.40 9.13
N GLN A 205 1.57 -2.58 9.36
CA GLN A 205 2.88 -2.97 8.81
C GLN A 205 2.86 -3.01 7.28
N PHE A 206 1.80 -3.56 6.69
CA PHE A 206 1.63 -3.58 5.25
C PHE A 206 1.60 -2.16 4.66
N ALA A 207 0.85 -1.25 5.27
CA ALA A 207 0.79 0.15 4.86
C ALA A 207 2.19 0.79 4.83
N LYS A 208 2.97 0.58 5.89
CA LYS A 208 4.35 1.10 5.96
C LYS A 208 5.25 0.52 4.89
N PHE A 209 5.25 -0.80 4.70
CA PHE A 209 6.07 -1.44 3.66
C PHE A 209 5.67 -0.99 2.26
N LEU A 210 4.37 -0.91 1.99
CA LEU A 210 3.86 -0.45 0.72
C LEU A 210 4.27 1.00 0.44
N GLN A 211 4.08 1.90 1.40
CA GLN A 211 4.47 3.31 1.26
C GLN A 211 5.96 3.46 0.99
N GLN A 212 6.81 2.70 1.70
CA GLN A 212 8.25 2.72 1.45
C GLN A 212 8.62 2.12 0.08
N ALA A 213 7.94 1.07 -0.36
CA ALA A 213 8.15 0.52 -1.69
C ALA A 213 7.75 1.50 -2.79
N ILE A 214 6.66 2.20 -2.63
CA ILE A 214 6.22 3.28 -3.50
C ILE A 214 7.29 4.37 -3.59
N TYR A 215 7.73 4.87 -2.45
CA TYR A 215 8.65 6.02 -2.35
C TYR A 215 10.05 5.72 -2.91
N ASN A 216 10.52 4.48 -2.72
CA ASN A 216 11.89 4.08 -3.10
C ASN A 216 11.96 3.38 -4.47
N SER A 217 10.83 3.29 -5.19
CA SER A 217 10.80 2.69 -6.54
C SER A 217 11.09 3.74 -7.60
N PRO A 218 12.11 3.56 -8.44
CA PRO A 218 12.36 4.49 -9.52
C PRO A 218 11.21 4.48 -10.56
N GLY A 219 10.65 5.64 -10.85
CA GLY A 219 9.89 5.88 -12.08
C GLY A 219 8.41 5.44 -12.12
N LYS A 220 7.69 5.31 -10.99
CA LYS A 220 6.28 4.91 -11.01
C LYS A 220 5.25 6.00 -10.65
N TRP A 221 5.69 7.25 -10.47
CA TRP A 221 4.81 8.38 -10.10
C TRP A 221 4.97 9.61 -11.01
N GLU A 222 5.48 9.42 -12.24
CA GLU A 222 5.42 10.44 -13.27
C GLU A 222 4.12 10.31 -14.11
#